data_94d054805481d53ddb04fc23df576a11
#
_entry.id   94d054805481d53ddb04fc23df576a11
#
_cell.length_a   1.000
_cell.length_b   1.000
_cell.length_c   1.000
_cell.angle_alpha   90.00
_cell.angle_beta   90.00
_cell.angle_gamma   90.00
#
_symmetry.space_group_name_H-M   'P 1'
#
loop_
_entity.id
_entity.type
_entity.pdbx_description
1 polymer ?
#
loop_
_entity_poly.entity_id
_entity_poly.type
_entity_poly.pdbx_seq_one_letter_code
_entity_poly.pdbx_strand_id
1 'polypeptide(L)'
;MITLVLLLVTLGFVVWPAFSNRDYIASREAENLRLYNQRKKEIVKADYTADEREQMLLELDRELVTSEADAAQASDASPKTKILTSFALFIVMVSSVLFIYQDMGAQDELVATQLLNKMSTESLTDEENATLKESLRKASISQPENGEWLYLYARMLVNDGQYTQGVKTFETILKGLPEEAKADRAATLVQIAQGKFYIAEQKASESIYSYLEQALALEPKNSQALGLGGIMAFELGYLEKALDHWKALWFNMSSSPEAGALEQGIRRIAASLESEGKTVDLSWMKRAEVKVLVSITDELKSQLKEGDAVFVMAKAVTGPVMPLAALRVLAKDLPMEVVLNDSQGMVPGLALSKFEEVQIIARVAKGGQPMANSGDFQGVIKPVEVKSDDIVELVIDQIVP
;
A
#
# COMPACT_ATOMS: atom_id res chain seq x y z
N MET A 1 -2.46 -4.91 27.08
CA MET A 1 -2.73 -6.11 27.89
C MET A 1 -1.53 -7.08 27.93
N ILE A 2 -0.97 -7.48 26.79
CA ILE A 2 0.20 -8.40 26.71
C ILE A 2 1.44 -7.83 27.40
N THR A 3 1.73 -6.56 27.25
CA THR A 3 2.86 -5.87 27.88
C THR A 3 2.79 -5.86 29.41
N LEU A 4 1.59 -5.69 29.97
CA LEU A 4 1.38 -5.73 31.43
C LEU A 4 1.60 -7.15 31.98
N VAL A 5 1.18 -8.19 31.26
CA VAL A 5 1.41 -9.59 31.64
C VAL A 5 2.90 -9.93 31.60
N LEU A 6 3.61 -9.49 30.56
CA LEU A 6 5.06 -9.69 30.46
C LEU A 6 5.82 -8.98 31.59
N LEU A 7 5.44 -7.75 31.94
CA LEU A 7 6.00 -7.01 33.07
C LEU A 7 5.77 -7.72 34.41
N LEU A 8 4.61 -8.28 34.66
CA LEU A 8 4.30 -9.05 35.87
C LEU A 8 5.06 -10.38 35.91
N VAL A 9 5.23 -11.06 34.78
CA VAL A 9 6.02 -12.29 34.69
C VAL A 9 7.52 -11.99 34.96
N THR A 10 8.07 -10.95 34.36
CA THR A 10 9.47 -10.55 34.59
C THR A 10 9.70 -10.09 36.04
N LEU A 11 8.76 -9.35 36.62
CA LEU A 11 8.82 -8.99 38.04
C LEU A 11 8.81 -10.24 38.93
N GLY A 12 7.96 -11.21 38.63
CA GLY A 12 7.91 -12.50 39.34
C GLY A 12 9.25 -13.24 39.27
N PHE A 13 9.88 -13.31 38.10
CA PHE A 13 11.18 -13.95 37.90
C PHE A 13 12.32 -13.24 38.68
N VAL A 14 12.32 -11.90 38.72
CA VAL A 14 13.36 -11.12 39.42
C VAL A 14 13.19 -11.17 40.94
N VAL A 15 11.97 -11.24 41.44
CA VAL A 15 11.66 -11.24 42.87
C VAL A 15 11.65 -12.65 43.45
N TRP A 16 11.31 -13.70 42.69
CA TRP A 16 11.26 -15.11 43.12
C TRP A 16 12.51 -15.59 43.85
N PRO A 17 13.76 -15.32 43.41
CA PRO A 17 14.98 -15.77 44.13
C PRO A 17 15.10 -15.20 45.52
N ALA A 18 14.54 -14.01 45.76
CA ALA A 18 14.59 -13.38 47.08
C ALA A 18 13.75 -14.13 48.14
N PHE A 19 12.71 -14.86 47.69
CA PHE A 19 11.85 -15.70 48.54
C PHE A 19 12.33 -17.15 48.59
N SER A 20 12.83 -17.69 47.48
CA SER A 20 13.24 -19.10 47.34
C SER A 20 14.53 -19.45 48.10
N ASN A 21 15.40 -18.47 48.36
CA ASN A 21 16.71 -18.72 49.00
C ASN A 21 16.61 -19.13 50.48
N ARG A 22 15.49 -18.87 51.15
CA ARG A 22 15.29 -19.28 52.54
C ARG A 22 15.14 -20.82 52.71
N ASP A 23 14.39 -21.41 51.83
CA ASP A 23 14.16 -22.88 51.92
C ASP A 23 15.40 -23.68 51.51
N TYR A 24 16.20 -23.12 50.58
CA TYR A 24 17.46 -23.75 50.15
C TYR A 24 18.54 -23.75 51.24
N ILE A 25 18.69 -22.66 51.99
CA ILE A 25 19.66 -22.56 53.10
C ILE A 25 19.26 -23.51 54.24
N ALA A 26 17.97 -23.49 54.64
CA ALA A 26 17.44 -24.37 55.65
C ALA A 26 17.54 -25.89 55.27
N SER A 27 17.38 -26.21 53.99
CA SER A 27 17.53 -27.57 53.49
C SER A 27 19.01 -28.01 53.49
N ARG A 28 19.97 -27.12 53.15
CA ARG A 28 21.42 -27.41 53.23
C ARG A 28 21.91 -27.61 54.65
N GLU A 29 21.48 -26.79 55.61
CA GLU A 29 21.80 -26.96 57.04
C GLU A 29 21.28 -28.30 57.55
N ALA A 30 20.04 -28.69 57.23
CA ALA A 30 19.47 -29.97 57.61
C ALA A 30 20.21 -31.15 56.99
N GLU A 31 20.67 -31.04 55.74
CA GLU A 31 21.45 -32.04 55.05
C GLU A 31 22.86 -32.17 55.58
N ASN A 32 23.55 -31.08 55.86
CA ASN A 32 24.85 -31.06 56.51
C ASN A 32 24.82 -31.69 57.93
N LEU A 33 23.76 -31.38 58.68
CA LEU A 33 23.57 -32.00 60.02
C LEU A 33 23.26 -33.51 59.90
N ARG A 34 22.57 -33.92 58.88
CA ARG A 34 22.33 -35.33 58.58
C ARG A 34 23.61 -36.10 58.25
N LEU A 35 24.41 -35.55 57.35
CA LEU A 35 25.71 -36.10 56.96
C LEU A 35 26.66 -36.17 58.14
N TYR A 36 26.74 -35.12 58.96
CA TYR A 36 27.49 -35.10 60.19
C TYR A 36 27.08 -36.24 61.14
N ASN A 37 25.77 -36.39 61.40
CA ASN A 37 25.26 -37.44 62.27
C ASN A 37 25.49 -38.85 61.73
N GLN A 38 25.49 -39.00 60.42
CA GLN A 38 25.80 -40.27 59.79
C GLN A 38 27.28 -40.61 59.91
N ARG A 39 28.18 -39.72 59.58
CA ARG A 39 29.64 -39.90 59.73
C ARG A 39 30.03 -40.11 61.19
N LYS A 40 29.42 -39.41 62.11
CA LYS A 40 29.62 -39.63 63.57
C LYS A 40 29.28 -41.05 64.01
N LYS A 41 28.17 -41.58 63.50
CA LYS A 41 27.77 -42.97 63.79
C LYS A 41 28.72 -43.99 63.16
N GLU A 42 29.27 -43.71 62.01
CA GLU A 42 30.25 -44.55 61.33
C GLU A 42 31.57 -44.61 62.06
N ILE A 43 32.10 -43.43 62.53
CA ILE A 43 33.31 -43.34 63.31
C ILE A 43 33.17 -44.05 64.66
N VAL A 44 32.01 -43.96 65.31
CA VAL A 44 31.75 -44.65 66.59
C VAL A 44 31.66 -46.15 66.43
N LYS A 45 31.15 -46.65 65.25
CA LYS A 45 31.01 -48.09 65.00
C LYS A 45 32.25 -48.76 64.40
N ALA A 46 33.17 -47.98 63.88
CA ALA A 46 34.39 -48.53 63.29
C ALA A 46 35.40 -48.91 64.38
N ASP A 47 36.28 -49.85 64.04
CA ASP A 47 37.27 -50.42 64.95
C ASP A 47 38.57 -49.53 65.00
N TYR A 48 38.38 -48.30 65.51
CA TYR A 48 39.46 -47.33 65.70
C TYR A 48 39.94 -47.37 67.13
N THR A 49 41.24 -47.03 67.35
CA THR A 49 41.78 -46.79 68.72
C THR A 49 41.09 -45.56 69.34
N ALA A 50 41.17 -45.44 70.67
CA ALA A 50 40.52 -44.35 71.38
C ALA A 50 41.01 -42.96 70.89
N ASP A 51 42.33 -42.81 70.68
CA ASP A 51 42.98 -41.54 70.20
C ASP A 51 42.57 -41.23 68.74
N GLU A 52 42.57 -42.19 67.87
CA GLU A 52 42.15 -41.99 66.47
C GLU A 52 40.66 -41.61 66.37
N ARG A 53 39.80 -42.17 67.16
CA ARG A 53 38.36 -41.85 67.20
C ARG A 53 38.17 -40.42 67.71
N GLU A 54 38.91 -39.98 68.72
CA GLU A 54 38.83 -38.65 69.24
C GLU A 54 39.32 -37.61 68.23
N GLN A 55 40.39 -37.85 67.48
CA GLN A 55 40.89 -37.01 66.42
C GLN A 55 39.88 -36.91 65.24
N MET A 56 39.30 -38.02 64.77
CA MET A 56 38.32 -38.00 63.74
C MET A 56 37.01 -37.27 64.10
N LEU A 57 36.59 -37.36 65.36
CA LEU A 57 35.42 -36.63 65.85
C LEU A 57 35.72 -35.13 65.93
N LEU A 58 36.92 -34.75 66.38
CA LEU A 58 37.33 -33.38 66.45
C LEU A 58 37.48 -32.71 65.07
N GLU A 59 37.91 -33.49 64.06
CA GLU A 59 38.01 -33.07 62.69
C GLU A 59 36.61 -32.91 62.06
N LEU A 60 35.70 -33.82 62.33
CA LEU A 60 34.30 -33.77 61.89
C LEU A 60 33.54 -32.57 62.51
N ASP A 61 33.78 -32.30 63.82
CA ASP A 61 33.21 -31.13 64.49
C ASP A 61 33.74 -29.84 63.88
N ARG A 62 35.04 -29.80 63.50
CA ARG A 62 35.69 -28.65 62.86
C ARG A 62 35.14 -28.40 61.46
N GLU A 63 34.87 -29.46 60.68
CA GLU A 63 34.24 -29.39 59.34
C GLU A 63 32.83 -28.82 59.43
N LEU A 64 32.05 -29.20 60.46
CA LEU A 64 30.70 -28.64 60.66
C LEU A 64 30.74 -27.15 60.98
N VAL A 65 31.61 -26.74 61.89
CA VAL A 65 31.76 -25.33 62.31
C VAL A 65 32.24 -24.45 61.14
N THR A 66 33.15 -24.95 60.27
CA THR A 66 33.57 -24.22 59.06
C THR A 66 32.44 -24.12 58.04
N SER A 67 31.66 -25.14 57.85
CA SER A 67 30.51 -25.12 56.91
C SER A 67 29.40 -24.20 57.40
N GLU A 68 29.16 -24.07 58.70
CA GLU A 68 28.22 -23.12 59.29
C GLU A 68 28.73 -21.65 59.18
N ALA A 69 30.05 -21.42 59.34
CA ALA A 69 30.63 -20.11 59.18
C ALA A 69 30.54 -19.58 57.71
N ASP A 70 30.80 -20.45 56.75
CA ASP A 70 30.64 -20.15 55.31
C ASP A 70 29.18 -19.88 54.95
N ALA A 71 28.22 -20.60 55.52
CA ALA A 71 26.80 -20.37 55.33
C ALA A 71 26.33 -19.06 55.96
N ALA A 72 26.89 -18.66 57.12
CA ALA A 72 26.58 -17.41 57.77
C ALA A 72 27.11 -16.20 56.98
N GLN A 73 28.31 -16.27 56.38
CA GLN A 73 28.85 -15.21 55.53
C GLN A 73 28.01 -15.01 54.23
N ALA A 74 27.44 -16.07 53.68
CA ALA A 74 26.54 -15.98 52.50
C ALA A 74 25.17 -15.35 52.83
N SER A 75 24.84 -15.18 54.10
CA SER A 75 23.49 -14.74 54.57
C SER A 75 23.40 -13.28 54.99
N ASP A 76 24.45 -12.46 54.87
CA ASP A 76 24.56 -11.16 55.55
C ASP A 76 23.70 -9.99 54.95
N ALA A 77 22.94 -10.22 53.87
CA ALA A 77 22.01 -9.20 53.40
C ALA A 77 20.58 -9.47 53.94
N SER A 78 20.03 -8.50 54.66
CA SER A 78 18.65 -8.61 55.17
C SER A 78 17.65 -8.88 54.04
N PRO A 79 16.55 -9.63 54.28
CA PRO A 79 15.52 -9.89 53.24
C PRO A 79 14.99 -8.60 52.61
N LYS A 80 14.90 -7.52 53.40
CA LYS A 80 14.47 -6.19 52.89
C LYS A 80 15.48 -5.61 51.90
N THR A 81 16.79 -5.78 52.16
CA THR A 81 17.85 -5.30 51.25
C THR A 81 17.84 -6.09 49.94
N LYS A 82 17.67 -7.41 50.00
CA LYS A 82 17.56 -8.26 48.77
C LYS A 82 16.36 -7.91 47.92
N ILE A 83 15.19 -7.66 48.53
CA ILE A 83 13.99 -7.23 47.82
C ILE A 83 14.20 -5.83 47.19
N LEU A 84 14.80 -4.91 47.95
CA LEU A 84 15.05 -3.55 47.47
C LEU A 84 16.04 -3.53 46.29
N THR A 85 17.14 -4.31 46.37
CA THR A 85 18.12 -4.43 45.28
C THR A 85 17.50 -5.10 44.03
N SER A 86 16.68 -6.14 44.19
CA SER A 86 15.97 -6.80 43.09
C SER A 86 14.97 -5.84 42.40
N PHE A 87 14.27 -5.05 43.22
CA PHE A 87 13.32 -4.04 42.68
C PHE A 87 14.05 -2.90 41.97
N ALA A 88 15.19 -2.41 42.52
CA ALA A 88 16.02 -1.42 41.84
C ALA A 88 16.56 -1.94 40.50
N LEU A 89 17.06 -3.18 40.47
CA LEU A 89 17.53 -3.82 39.24
C LEU A 89 16.42 -3.95 38.20
N PHE A 90 15.21 -4.31 38.63
CA PHE A 90 14.03 -4.38 37.77
C PHE A 90 13.69 -2.99 37.18
N ILE A 91 13.70 -1.93 37.98
CA ILE A 91 13.45 -0.56 37.47
C ILE A 91 14.52 -0.16 36.46
N VAL A 92 15.80 -0.45 36.72
CA VAL A 92 16.90 -0.15 35.79
C VAL A 92 16.69 -0.93 34.47
N MET A 93 16.32 -2.21 34.53
CA MET A 93 16.08 -3.05 33.36
C MET A 93 14.91 -2.51 32.55
N VAL A 94 13.76 -2.22 33.19
CA VAL A 94 12.58 -1.66 32.52
C VAL A 94 12.88 -0.30 31.89
N SER A 95 13.58 0.57 32.64
CA SER A 95 13.98 1.89 32.14
C SER A 95 14.93 1.77 30.94
N SER A 96 15.88 0.84 31.00
CA SER A 96 16.80 0.58 29.88
C SER A 96 16.08 0.05 28.64
N VAL A 97 15.13 -0.87 28.82
CA VAL A 97 14.31 -1.40 27.71
C VAL A 97 13.45 -0.29 27.11
N LEU A 98 12.81 0.56 27.93
CA LEU A 98 12.02 1.69 27.45
C LEU A 98 12.88 2.71 26.71
N PHE A 99 14.07 3.01 27.25
CA PHE A 99 15.02 3.92 26.61
C PHE A 99 15.49 3.39 25.26
N ILE A 100 15.89 2.12 25.19
CA ILE A 100 16.28 1.46 23.92
C ILE A 100 15.10 1.44 22.95
N TYR A 101 13.88 1.16 23.43
CA TYR A 101 12.69 1.15 22.59
C TYR A 101 12.33 2.54 22.03
N GLN A 102 12.56 3.61 22.82
CA GLN A 102 12.33 4.99 22.35
C GLN A 102 13.39 5.45 21.34
N ASP A 103 14.65 5.03 21.52
CA ASP A 103 15.77 5.49 20.69
C ASP A 103 15.99 4.61 19.45
N MET A 104 15.76 3.30 19.56
CA MET A 104 15.96 2.30 18.49
C MET A 104 14.66 1.64 18.01
N GLY A 105 13.51 1.98 18.60
CA GLY A 105 12.21 1.41 18.23
C GLY A 105 11.69 2.01 16.94
N ALA A 106 10.99 1.22 16.14
CA ALA A 106 10.33 1.62 14.88
C ALA A 106 9.07 2.50 15.12
N GLN A 107 9.12 3.43 16.08
CA GLN A 107 7.95 4.24 16.45
C GLN A 107 7.57 5.22 15.34
N ASP A 108 8.58 5.88 14.75
CA ASP A 108 8.35 6.85 13.67
C ASP A 108 7.87 6.15 12.40
N GLU A 109 8.39 4.95 12.09
CA GLU A 109 7.94 4.11 10.97
C GLU A 109 6.50 3.63 11.16
N LEU A 110 6.11 3.25 12.38
CA LEU A 110 4.73 2.87 12.70
C LEU A 110 3.77 4.05 12.54
N VAL A 111 4.14 5.23 13.05
CA VAL A 111 3.33 6.45 12.90
C VAL A 111 3.22 6.83 11.43
N ALA A 112 4.34 6.82 10.69
CA ALA A 112 4.34 7.09 9.25
C ALA A 112 3.42 6.11 8.50
N THR A 113 3.53 4.81 8.76
CA THR A 113 2.70 3.77 8.13
C THR A 113 1.21 3.96 8.45
N GLN A 114 0.86 4.28 9.70
CA GLN A 114 -0.52 4.53 10.09
C GLN A 114 -1.12 5.74 9.37
N LEU A 115 -0.36 6.84 9.30
CA LEU A 115 -0.81 8.06 8.62
C LEU A 115 -0.88 7.89 7.10
N LEU A 116 0.04 7.14 6.49
CA LEU A 116 -0.02 6.78 5.07
C LEU A 116 -1.25 5.92 4.75
N ASN A 117 -1.57 4.95 5.61
CA ASN A 117 -2.77 4.14 5.46
C ASN A 117 -4.05 4.99 5.61
N LYS A 118 -4.08 5.91 6.57
CA LYS A 118 -5.19 6.86 6.73
C LYS A 118 -5.34 7.74 5.49
N MET A 119 -4.25 8.26 4.95
CA MET A 119 -4.23 9.12 3.75
C MET A 119 -4.82 8.41 2.52
N SER A 120 -4.80 7.08 2.46
CA SER A 120 -5.41 6.30 1.37
C SER A 120 -6.94 6.29 1.40
N THR A 121 -7.56 6.58 2.54
CA THR A 121 -9.02 6.53 2.76
C THR A 121 -9.63 7.87 3.13
N GLU A 122 -8.84 8.75 3.74
CA GLU A 122 -9.29 10.05 4.28
C GLU A 122 -8.22 11.11 4.03
N SER A 123 -8.63 12.39 4.04
CA SER A 123 -7.68 13.50 4.03
C SER A 123 -7.07 13.66 5.44
N LEU A 124 -5.76 13.86 5.50
CA LEU A 124 -5.06 14.18 6.75
C LEU A 124 -5.29 15.65 7.13
N THR A 125 -5.32 15.93 8.43
CA THR A 125 -5.29 17.30 8.95
C THR A 125 -3.89 17.90 8.79
N ASP A 126 -3.75 19.21 8.94
CA ASP A 126 -2.45 19.91 8.84
C ASP A 126 -1.46 19.39 9.91
N GLU A 127 -1.95 19.08 11.11
CA GLU A 127 -1.15 18.51 12.21
C GLU A 127 -0.68 17.08 11.88
N GLU A 128 -1.55 16.26 11.31
CA GLU A 128 -1.21 14.90 10.87
C GLU A 128 -0.22 14.92 9.70
N ASN A 129 -0.37 15.85 8.77
CA ASN A 129 0.59 16.04 7.67
C ASN A 129 1.98 16.45 8.20
N ALA A 130 2.05 17.36 9.17
CA ALA A 130 3.30 17.77 9.81
C ALA A 130 3.94 16.57 10.56
N THR A 131 3.12 15.79 11.28
CA THR A 131 3.56 14.59 11.99
C THR A 131 4.09 13.54 11.02
N LEU A 132 3.36 13.26 9.93
CA LEU A 132 3.79 12.33 8.89
C LEU A 132 5.15 12.74 8.31
N LYS A 133 5.31 14.01 7.94
CA LYS A 133 6.56 14.53 7.38
C LYS A 133 7.75 14.33 8.34
N GLU A 134 7.56 14.65 9.62
CA GLU A 134 8.62 14.49 10.62
C GLU A 134 8.93 13.00 10.87
N SER A 135 7.91 12.14 10.93
CA SER A 135 8.10 10.69 11.07
C SER A 135 8.83 10.09 9.87
N LEU A 136 8.49 10.51 8.64
CA LEU A 136 9.21 10.08 7.43
C LEU A 136 10.67 10.54 7.43
N ARG A 137 10.91 11.78 7.87
CA ARG A 137 12.27 12.31 8.01
C ARG A 137 13.10 11.48 8.98
N LYS A 138 12.56 11.15 10.15
CA LYS A 138 13.25 10.34 11.17
C LYS A 138 13.42 8.89 10.71
N ALA A 139 12.37 8.28 10.12
CA ALA A 139 12.45 6.94 9.55
C ALA A 139 13.53 6.82 8.47
N SER A 140 13.70 7.84 7.62
CA SER A 140 14.76 7.87 6.60
C SER A 140 16.17 8.00 7.18
N ILE A 141 16.32 8.48 8.42
CA ILE A 141 17.60 8.57 9.12
C ILE A 141 17.89 7.27 9.88
N SER A 142 16.87 6.69 10.53
CA SER A 142 17.00 5.44 11.29
C SER A 142 17.23 4.23 10.41
N GLN A 143 16.67 4.24 9.18
CA GLN A 143 16.77 3.15 8.20
C GLN A 143 17.29 3.66 6.84
N PRO A 144 18.56 4.07 6.74
CA PRO A 144 19.10 4.65 5.50
C PRO A 144 19.17 3.66 4.33
N GLU A 145 19.15 2.37 4.60
CA GLU A 145 19.06 1.29 3.61
C GLU A 145 17.65 1.16 2.99
N ASN A 146 16.62 1.65 3.69
CA ASN A 146 15.25 1.67 3.19
C ASN A 146 14.99 3.00 2.46
N GLY A 147 15.31 3.05 1.18
CA GLY A 147 15.13 4.24 0.35
C GLY A 147 13.67 4.72 0.21
N GLU A 148 12.69 3.89 0.57
CA GLU A 148 11.27 4.24 0.48
C GLU A 148 10.91 5.40 1.42
N TRP A 149 11.40 5.39 2.67
CA TRP A 149 11.17 6.47 3.63
C TRP A 149 11.71 7.81 3.12
N LEU A 150 12.92 7.78 2.58
CA LEU A 150 13.54 8.98 2.03
C LEU A 150 12.79 9.51 0.79
N TYR A 151 12.29 8.59 -0.06
CA TYR A 151 11.48 8.94 -1.22
C TYR A 151 10.14 9.58 -0.82
N LEU A 152 9.43 8.99 0.15
CA LEU A 152 8.18 9.53 0.65
C LEU A 152 8.38 10.90 1.33
N TYR A 153 9.48 11.05 2.10
CA TYR A 153 9.85 12.35 2.67
C TYR A 153 10.10 13.41 1.60
N ALA A 154 10.85 13.07 0.55
CA ALA A 154 11.11 13.98 -0.56
C ALA A 154 9.81 14.41 -1.28
N ARG A 155 8.86 13.48 -1.45
CA ARG A 155 7.53 13.80 -1.99
C ARG A 155 6.75 14.75 -1.09
N MET A 156 6.78 14.55 0.22
CA MET A 156 6.14 15.47 1.17
C MET A 156 6.75 16.88 1.08
N LEU A 157 8.07 16.99 0.95
CA LEU A 157 8.74 18.27 0.76
C LEU A 157 8.24 19.01 -0.50
N VAL A 158 8.10 18.29 -1.61
CA VAL A 158 7.58 18.87 -2.87
C VAL A 158 6.12 19.29 -2.72
N ASN A 159 5.29 18.48 -2.10
CA ASN A 159 3.87 18.80 -1.86
C ASN A 159 3.69 20.03 -0.96
N ASP A 160 4.59 20.23 0.00
CA ASP A 160 4.62 21.40 0.90
C ASP A 160 5.23 22.66 0.24
N GLY A 161 5.58 22.61 -1.06
CA GLY A 161 6.23 23.72 -1.76
C GLY A 161 7.72 23.88 -1.44
N GLN A 162 8.33 22.97 -0.69
CA GLN A 162 9.76 22.97 -0.38
C GLN A 162 10.57 22.34 -1.53
N TYR A 163 10.34 22.86 -2.74
CA TYR A 163 10.83 22.24 -3.99
C TYR A 163 12.34 22.06 -4.02
N THR A 164 13.11 23.07 -3.59
CA THR A 164 14.59 23.01 -3.60
C THR A 164 15.12 21.86 -2.74
N GLN A 165 14.55 21.68 -1.55
CA GLN A 165 14.96 20.60 -0.64
C GLN A 165 14.50 19.25 -1.16
N GLY A 166 13.26 19.15 -1.66
CA GLY A 166 12.73 17.91 -2.27
C GLY A 166 13.58 17.46 -3.45
N VAL A 167 13.92 18.36 -4.39
CA VAL A 167 14.78 18.06 -5.53
C VAL A 167 16.16 17.56 -5.09
N LYS A 168 16.80 18.25 -4.14
CA LYS A 168 18.11 17.81 -3.61
C LYS A 168 18.03 16.41 -2.99
N THR A 169 16.95 16.10 -2.29
CA THR A 169 16.74 14.78 -1.72
C THR A 169 16.55 13.72 -2.81
N PHE A 170 15.75 14.00 -3.85
CA PHE A 170 15.61 13.09 -5.00
C PHE A 170 16.92 12.90 -5.78
N GLU A 171 17.74 13.95 -5.94
CA GLU A 171 19.07 13.82 -6.55
C GLU A 171 20.01 12.92 -5.73
N THR A 172 19.86 12.93 -4.39
CA THR A 172 20.59 12.00 -3.51
C THR A 172 20.11 10.56 -3.68
N ILE A 173 18.80 10.35 -3.74
CA ILE A 173 18.20 9.03 -4.01
C ILE A 173 18.69 8.51 -5.35
N LEU A 174 18.62 9.31 -6.42
CA LEU A 174 19.01 8.90 -7.76
C LEU A 174 20.48 8.44 -7.83
N LYS A 175 21.38 9.09 -7.08
CA LYS A 175 22.79 8.70 -6.99
C LYS A 175 23.01 7.37 -6.28
N GLY A 176 22.15 7.02 -5.32
CA GLY A 176 22.22 5.76 -4.57
C GLY A 176 21.54 4.58 -5.25
N LEU A 177 20.65 4.84 -6.24
CA LEU A 177 19.92 3.78 -6.92
C LEU A 177 20.81 3.00 -7.90
N PRO A 178 20.77 1.64 -7.86
CA PRO A 178 21.44 0.80 -8.83
C PRO A 178 21.00 1.11 -10.27
N GLU A 179 21.87 0.87 -11.26
CA GLU A 179 21.53 1.09 -12.67
C GLU A 179 20.39 0.17 -13.15
N GLU A 180 20.28 -1.01 -12.56
CA GLU A 180 19.27 -2.03 -12.86
C GLU A 180 17.86 -1.63 -12.35
N ALA A 181 17.78 -0.76 -11.37
CA ALA A 181 16.52 -0.27 -10.78
C ALA A 181 15.84 0.76 -11.71
N LYS A 182 15.54 0.36 -12.96
CA LYS A 182 15.07 1.26 -14.02
C LYS A 182 13.79 1.99 -13.65
N ALA A 183 12.82 1.31 -13.05
CA ALA A 183 11.53 1.91 -12.66
C ALA A 183 11.72 2.97 -11.57
N ASP A 184 12.50 2.69 -10.53
CA ASP A 184 12.76 3.63 -9.43
C ASP A 184 13.56 4.83 -9.90
N ARG A 185 14.54 4.61 -10.78
CA ARG A 185 15.31 5.68 -11.41
C ARG A 185 14.42 6.57 -12.28
N ALA A 186 13.54 5.98 -13.11
CA ALA A 186 12.60 6.72 -13.94
C ALA A 186 11.64 7.56 -13.07
N ALA A 187 11.04 6.95 -12.04
CA ALA A 187 10.17 7.66 -11.10
C ALA A 187 10.90 8.83 -10.42
N THR A 188 12.13 8.61 -9.96
CA THR A 188 12.94 9.65 -9.30
C THR A 188 13.30 10.80 -10.25
N LEU A 189 13.66 10.49 -11.51
CA LEU A 189 13.93 11.50 -12.54
C LEU A 189 12.70 12.37 -12.83
N VAL A 190 11.52 11.78 -12.88
CA VAL A 190 10.25 12.52 -13.03
C VAL A 190 10.03 13.49 -11.87
N GLN A 191 10.26 13.04 -10.62
CA GLN A 191 10.12 13.91 -9.44
C GLN A 191 11.13 15.06 -9.44
N ILE A 192 12.37 14.83 -9.89
CA ILE A 192 13.37 15.87 -10.07
C ILE A 192 12.91 16.88 -11.11
N ALA A 193 12.44 16.41 -12.27
CA ALA A 193 11.92 17.28 -13.33
C ALA A 193 10.76 18.13 -12.84
N GLN A 194 9.78 17.53 -12.18
CA GLN A 194 8.62 18.20 -11.62
C GLN A 194 9.02 19.26 -10.59
N GLY A 195 9.88 18.93 -9.64
CA GLY A 195 10.35 19.88 -8.64
C GLY A 195 11.13 21.06 -9.25
N LYS A 196 12.01 20.79 -10.22
CA LYS A 196 12.73 21.83 -10.96
C LYS A 196 11.79 22.73 -11.80
N PHE A 197 10.73 22.15 -12.35
CA PHE A 197 9.71 22.90 -13.08
C PHE A 197 8.97 23.88 -12.15
N TYR A 198 8.61 23.46 -10.94
CA TYR A 198 8.02 24.36 -9.94
C TYR A 198 9.02 25.45 -9.48
N ILE A 199 10.30 25.12 -9.27
CA ILE A 199 11.34 26.11 -8.95
C ILE A 199 11.48 27.16 -10.07
N ALA A 200 11.32 26.75 -11.33
CA ALA A 200 11.35 27.62 -12.50
C ALA A 200 10.01 28.35 -12.76
N GLU A 201 9.12 28.43 -11.76
CA GLU A 201 7.78 29.05 -11.90
C GLU A 201 6.98 28.47 -13.06
N GLN A 202 7.04 27.17 -13.22
CA GLN A 202 6.39 26.39 -14.27
C GLN A 202 6.83 26.79 -15.70
N LYS A 203 8.08 27.19 -15.86
CA LYS A 203 8.68 27.47 -17.18
C LYS A 203 9.52 26.26 -17.62
N ALA A 204 9.22 25.77 -18.81
CA ALA A 204 10.00 24.68 -19.39
C ALA A 204 11.41 25.14 -19.78
N SER A 205 12.38 24.23 -19.66
CA SER A 205 13.72 24.41 -20.17
C SER A 205 14.29 23.06 -20.65
N GLU A 206 15.24 23.11 -21.58
CA GLU A 206 15.95 21.91 -22.07
C GLU A 206 16.53 21.08 -20.94
N SER A 207 17.14 21.73 -19.96
CA SER A 207 17.77 21.07 -18.83
C SER A 207 16.75 20.33 -17.94
N ILE A 208 15.51 20.82 -17.82
CA ILE A 208 14.44 20.14 -17.08
C ILE A 208 13.84 19.03 -17.94
N TYR A 209 13.60 19.30 -19.22
CA TYR A 209 13.06 18.34 -20.16
C TYR A 209 13.95 17.10 -20.31
N SER A 210 15.29 17.26 -20.26
CA SER A 210 16.23 16.16 -20.35
C SER A 210 16.06 15.08 -19.25
N TYR A 211 15.60 15.45 -18.05
CA TYR A 211 15.27 14.47 -17.01
C TYR A 211 14.09 13.58 -17.41
N LEU A 212 13.10 14.14 -18.09
CA LEU A 212 11.95 13.38 -18.59
C LEU A 212 12.33 12.47 -19.76
N GLU A 213 13.19 12.94 -20.66
CA GLU A 213 13.74 12.07 -21.74
C GLU A 213 14.52 10.90 -21.15
N GLN A 214 15.34 11.12 -20.13
CA GLN A 214 16.03 10.04 -19.41
C GLN A 214 15.05 9.07 -18.73
N ALA A 215 13.99 9.58 -18.10
CA ALA A 215 12.96 8.74 -17.48
C ALA A 215 12.26 7.88 -18.52
N LEU A 216 11.89 8.45 -19.67
CA LEU A 216 11.24 7.73 -20.77
C LEU A 216 12.16 6.74 -21.48
N ALA A 217 13.47 6.99 -21.47
CA ALA A 217 14.46 6.02 -21.97
C ALA A 217 14.54 4.77 -21.07
N LEU A 218 14.33 4.91 -19.76
CA LEU A 218 14.28 3.82 -18.79
C LEU A 218 12.92 3.12 -18.77
N GLU A 219 11.84 3.90 -18.83
CA GLU A 219 10.46 3.44 -18.76
C GLU A 219 9.57 4.17 -19.78
N PRO A 220 9.50 3.68 -21.04
CA PRO A 220 8.80 4.37 -22.14
C PRO A 220 7.28 4.58 -21.92
N LYS A 221 6.67 3.85 -20.99
CA LYS A 221 5.24 3.94 -20.67
C LYS A 221 4.96 4.67 -19.35
N ASN A 222 5.93 5.34 -18.75
CA ASN A 222 5.74 6.09 -17.53
C ASN A 222 4.75 7.27 -17.77
N SER A 223 3.54 7.14 -17.23
CA SER A 223 2.45 8.09 -17.50
C SER A 223 2.76 9.50 -17.00
N GLN A 224 3.47 9.65 -15.87
CA GLN A 224 3.87 10.97 -15.37
C GLN A 224 4.91 11.63 -16.28
N ALA A 225 5.91 10.85 -16.72
CA ALA A 225 6.92 11.35 -17.65
C ALA A 225 6.31 11.74 -19.00
N LEU A 226 5.37 10.93 -19.52
CA LEU A 226 4.65 11.25 -20.77
C LEU A 226 3.77 12.50 -20.61
N GLY A 227 3.06 12.63 -19.50
CA GLY A 227 2.21 13.79 -19.24
C GLY A 227 3.00 15.10 -19.15
N LEU A 228 3.97 15.13 -18.24
CA LEU A 228 4.82 16.31 -18.01
C LEU A 228 5.74 16.58 -19.21
N GLY A 229 6.24 15.51 -19.85
CA GLY A 229 7.06 15.60 -21.06
C GLY A 229 6.32 16.24 -22.23
N GLY A 230 5.05 15.90 -22.41
CA GLY A 230 4.20 16.52 -23.42
C GLY A 230 3.98 18.02 -23.17
N ILE A 231 3.73 18.40 -21.91
CA ILE A 231 3.60 19.83 -21.52
C ILE A 231 4.89 20.59 -21.84
N MET A 232 6.04 20.08 -21.38
CA MET A 232 7.33 20.76 -21.57
C MET A 232 7.75 20.81 -23.03
N ALA A 233 7.55 19.71 -23.77
CA ALA A 233 7.83 19.68 -25.19
C ALA A 233 6.99 20.69 -25.97
N PHE A 234 5.70 20.84 -25.63
CA PHE A 234 4.83 21.85 -26.22
C PHE A 234 5.32 23.27 -25.94
N GLU A 235 5.69 23.59 -24.69
CA GLU A 235 6.22 24.91 -24.32
C GLU A 235 7.56 25.24 -24.98
N LEU A 236 8.39 24.21 -25.22
CA LEU A 236 9.68 24.36 -25.93
C LEU A 236 9.52 24.41 -27.45
N GLY A 237 8.30 24.26 -27.97
CA GLY A 237 8.03 24.27 -29.41
C GLY A 237 8.34 22.90 -30.11
N TYR A 238 8.57 21.83 -29.34
CA TYR A 238 8.79 20.48 -29.86
C TYR A 238 7.46 19.78 -30.11
N LEU A 239 6.67 20.32 -31.05
CA LEU A 239 5.29 19.91 -31.24
C LEU A 239 5.11 18.43 -31.56
N GLU A 240 6.00 17.86 -32.40
CA GLU A 240 5.96 16.43 -32.72
C GLU A 240 6.24 15.57 -31.51
N LYS A 241 7.26 15.92 -30.70
CA LYS A 241 7.57 15.20 -29.46
C LYS A 241 6.42 15.29 -28.47
N ALA A 242 5.80 16.48 -28.33
CA ALA A 242 4.62 16.67 -27.50
C ALA A 242 3.46 15.76 -27.93
N LEU A 243 3.21 15.68 -29.23
CA LEU A 243 2.20 14.80 -29.80
C LEU A 243 2.51 13.33 -29.52
N ASP A 244 3.76 12.91 -29.71
CA ASP A 244 4.18 11.51 -29.47
C ASP A 244 4.03 11.12 -27.99
N HIS A 245 4.44 12.00 -27.07
CA HIS A 245 4.26 11.76 -25.64
C HIS A 245 2.79 11.62 -25.25
N TRP A 246 1.96 12.54 -25.69
CA TRP A 246 0.53 12.51 -25.33
C TRP A 246 -0.24 11.46 -26.09
N LYS A 247 0.18 11.07 -27.28
CA LYS A 247 -0.35 9.90 -27.99
C LYS A 247 -0.06 8.61 -27.19
N ALA A 248 1.17 8.43 -26.71
CA ALA A 248 1.52 7.28 -25.85
C ALA A 248 0.70 7.27 -24.56
N LEU A 249 0.53 8.44 -23.93
CA LEU A 249 -0.30 8.59 -22.73
C LEU A 249 -1.77 8.27 -23.00
N TRP A 250 -2.33 8.70 -24.14
CA TRP A 250 -3.70 8.44 -24.55
C TRP A 250 -4.03 6.96 -24.57
N PHE A 251 -3.17 6.12 -25.13
CA PHE A 251 -3.39 4.67 -25.17
C PHE A 251 -3.41 4.03 -23.76
N ASN A 252 -2.79 4.68 -22.77
CA ASN A 252 -2.81 4.20 -21.39
C ASN A 252 -4.05 4.64 -20.61
N MET A 253 -4.71 5.74 -21.00
CA MET A 253 -5.76 6.36 -20.19
C MET A 253 -7.03 6.77 -20.95
N SER A 254 -7.23 6.31 -22.20
CA SER A 254 -8.38 6.71 -23.03
C SER A 254 -9.75 6.41 -22.41
N SER A 255 -9.83 5.46 -21.48
CA SER A 255 -11.05 5.10 -20.74
C SER A 255 -11.20 5.85 -19.41
N SER A 256 -10.27 6.73 -19.04
CA SER A 256 -10.32 7.46 -17.77
C SER A 256 -11.12 8.77 -17.92
N PRO A 257 -11.68 9.32 -16.83
CA PRO A 257 -12.36 10.61 -16.84
C PRO A 257 -11.46 11.77 -17.31
N GLU A 258 -10.15 11.68 -17.07
CA GLU A 258 -9.16 12.71 -17.42
C GLU A 258 -8.82 12.73 -18.91
N ALA A 259 -9.20 11.70 -19.66
CA ALA A 259 -8.92 11.61 -21.11
C ALA A 259 -9.43 12.81 -21.91
N GLY A 260 -10.53 13.46 -21.45
CA GLY A 260 -11.06 14.66 -22.10
C GLY A 260 -10.10 15.85 -22.12
N ALA A 261 -9.39 16.09 -21.02
CA ALA A 261 -8.39 17.16 -20.94
C ALA A 261 -7.18 16.87 -21.83
N LEU A 262 -6.72 15.61 -21.84
CA LEU A 262 -5.64 15.16 -22.71
C LEU A 262 -6.02 15.30 -24.20
N GLU A 263 -7.24 14.96 -24.57
CA GLU A 263 -7.77 15.13 -25.93
C GLU A 263 -7.71 16.59 -26.39
N GLN A 264 -8.15 17.53 -25.56
CA GLN A 264 -8.08 18.95 -25.87
C GLN A 264 -6.63 19.41 -26.08
N GLY A 265 -5.70 18.94 -25.28
CA GLY A 265 -4.28 19.20 -25.43
C GLY A 265 -3.72 18.69 -26.74
N ILE A 266 -4.03 17.44 -27.09
CA ILE A 266 -3.62 16.82 -28.37
C ILE A 266 -4.17 17.59 -29.57
N ARG A 267 -5.44 17.98 -29.55
CA ARG A 267 -6.05 18.77 -30.61
C ARG A 267 -5.40 20.15 -30.76
N ARG A 268 -4.98 20.77 -29.66
CA ARG A 268 -4.23 22.04 -29.69
C ARG A 268 -2.87 21.87 -30.38
N ILE A 269 -2.13 20.79 -30.03
CA ILE A 269 -0.85 20.50 -30.69
C ILE A 269 -1.06 20.24 -32.18
N ALA A 270 -2.08 19.44 -32.54
CA ALA A 270 -2.40 19.16 -33.94
C ALA A 270 -2.70 20.45 -34.73
N ALA A 271 -3.52 21.33 -34.19
CA ALA A 271 -3.80 22.64 -34.80
C ALA A 271 -2.55 23.50 -34.98
N SER A 272 -1.60 23.49 -34.03
CA SER A 272 -0.31 24.16 -34.14
C SER A 272 0.53 23.56 -35.26
N LEU A 273 0.63 22.23 -35.36
CA LEU A 273 1.34 21.53 -36.45
C LEU A 273 0.71 21.81 -37.82
N GLU A 274 -0.63 21.83 -37.91
CA GLU A 274 -1.34 22.15 -39.14
C GLU A 274 -1.09 23.60 -39.59
N SER A 275 -0.99 24.53 -38.64
CA SER A 275 -0.61 25.92 -38.94
C SER A 275 0.83 26.06 -39.49
N GLU A 276 1.69 25.09 -39.19
CA GLU A 276 3.04 24.95 -39.78
C GLU A 276 3.02 24.19 -41.13
N GLY A 277 1.82 23.82 -41.65
CA GLY A 277 1.69 23.11 -42.91
C GLY A 277 1.89 21.59 -42.82
N LYS A 278 1.90 21.00 -41.59
CA LYS A 278 2.03 19.56 -41.34
C LYS A 278 0.65 18.94 -41.21
N THR A 279 0.42 17.80 -41.85
CA THR A 279 -0.82 17.02 -41.68
C THR A 279 -0.73 16.12 -40.47
N VAL A 280 -1.71 16.16 -39.58
CA VAL A 280 -1.77 15.33 -38.37
C VAL A 280 -2.95 14.37 -38.45
N ASP A 281 -2.67 13.06 -38.41
CA ASP A 281 -3.71 12.05 -38.30
C ASP A 281 -4.09 11.83 -36.82
N LEU A 282 -5.34 12.13 -36.46
CA LEU A 282 -5.93 11.93 -35.15
C LEU A 282 -6.94 10.76 -35.10
N SER A 283 -7.01 9.94 -36.14
CA SER A 283 -7.94 8.81 -36.21
C SER A 283 -7.77 7.81 -35.05
N TRP A 284 -6.56 7.71 -34.50
CA TRP A 284 -6.23 6.88 -33.34
C TRP A 284 -6.88 7.37 -32.03
N MET A 285 -7.36 8.62 -31.95
CA MET A 285 -8.04 9.17 -30.76
C MET A 285 -9.51 8.74 -30.65
N LYS A 286 -10.09 8.12 -31.68
CA LYS A 286 -11.47 7.65 -31.60
C LYS A 286 -11.65 6.67 -30.44
N ARG A 287 -12.55 7.03 -29.53
CA ARG A 287 -12.92 6.16 -28.41
C ARG A 287 -13.70 4.97 -28.95
N ALA A 288 -13.52 3.83 -28.31
CA ALA A 288 -14.39 2.69 -28.56
C ALA A 288 -15.75 2.98 -27.93
N GLU A 289 -16.66 3.56 -28.71
CA GLU A 289 -18.01 3.86 -28.29
C GLU A 289 -18.98 3.63 -29.45
N VAL A 290 -20.21 3.30 -29.09
CA VAL A 290 -21.31 3.21 -30.04
C VAL A 290 -22.43 4.09 -29.53
N LYS A 291 -22.81 5.08 -30.33
CA LYS A 291 -23.97 5.97 -30.08
C LYS A 291 -25.20 5.35 -30.67
N VAL A 292 -26.21 5.15 -29.87
CA VAL A 292 -27.45 4.46 -30.29
C VAL A 292 -28.66 5.32 -29.95
N LEU A 293 -29.43 5.71 -30.95
CA LEU A 293 -30.77 6.27 -30.76
C LEU A 293 -31.77 5.11 -30.64
N VAL A 294 -32.22 4.85 -29.44
CA VAL A 294 -33.19 3.78 -29.18
C VAL A 294 -34.60 4.32 -29.24
N SER A 295 -35.45 3.70 -30.05
CA SER A 295 -36.86 3.99 -30.13
C SER A 295 -37.69 2.71 -30.04
N ILE A 296 -39.01 2.84 -29.96
CA ILE A 296 -39.96 1.73 -29.92
C ILE A 296 -41.17 2.05 -30.82
N THR A 297 -41.72 1.04 -31.50
CA THR A 297 -42.91 1.23 -32.33
C THR A 297 -44.13 1.63 -31.47
N ASP A 298 -45.04 2.40 -32.06
CA ASP A 298 -46.25 2.88 -31.35
C ASP A 298 -47.15 1.72 -30.87
N GLU A 299 -47.16 0.61 -31.59
CA GLU A 299 -47.90 -0.60 -31.25
C GLU A 299 -47.38 -1.22 -29.93
N LEU A 300 -46.07 -1.34 -29.78
CA LEU A 300 -45.44 -1.90 -28.60
C LEU A 300 -45.40 -0.87 -27.46
N LYS A 301 -45.27 0.42 -27.78
CA LYS A 301 -45.27 1.52 -26.81
C LYS A 301 -46.56 1.55 -25.99
N SER A 302 -47.73 1.25 -26.63
CA SER A 302 -49.02 1.21 -25.93
C SER A 302 -49.12 0.10 -24.86
N GLN A 303 -48.23 -0.89 -24.89
CA GLN A 303 -48.19 -2.02 -23.96
C GLN A 303 -47.15 -1.85 -22.83
N LEU A 304 -46.44 -0.73 -22.81
CA LEU A 304 -45.44 -0.44 -21.75
C LEU A 304 -46.14 -0.12 -20.44
N LYS A 305 -45.47 -0.50 -19.33
CA LYS A 305 -45.79 -0.11 -17.96
C LYS A 305 -44.83 0.94 -17.46
N GLU A 306 -45.26 1.76 -16.51
CA GLU A 306 -44.47 2.91 -15.99
C GLU A 306 -43.08 2.54 -15.43
N GLY A 307 -42.88 1.31 -15.00
CA GLY A 307 -41.61 0.85 -14.39
C GLY A 307 -40.77 -0.05 -15.33
N ASP A 308 -41.20 -0.25 -16.59
CA ASP A 308 -40.48 -1.14 -17.50
C ASP A 308 -39.09 -0.62 -17.79
N ALA A 309 -38.09 -1.52 -17.68
CA ALA A 309 -36.68 -1.22 -17.93
C ALA A 309 -36.29 -1.65 -19.35
N VAL A 310 -35.51 -0.82 -20.02
CA VAL A 310 -34.86 -1.14 -21.31
C VAL A 310 -33.39 -1.43 -21.02
N PHE A 311 -32.91 -2.59 -21.41
CA PHE A 311 -31.50 -2.93 -21.43
C PHE A 311 -30.95 -2.73 -22.84
N VAL A 312 -30.01 -1.79 -22.98
CA VAL A 312 -29.27 -1.57 -24.23
C VAL A 312 -27.91 -2.21 -24.09
N MET A 313 -27.60 -3.17 -24.97
CA MET A 313 -26.40 -4.02 -24.81
C MET A 313 -25.63 -4.10 -26.12
N ALA A 314 -24.30 -3.99 -26.04
CA ALA A 314 -23.41 -4.37 -27.13
C ALA A 314 -22.89 -5.80 -26.89
N LYS A 315 -23.00 -6.67 -27.90
CA LYS A 315 -22.47 -8.03 -27.88
C LYS A 315 -21.54 -8.25 -29.08
N ALA A 316 -20.58 -9.15 -28.94
CA ALA A 316 -19.76 -9.58 -30.05
C ALA A 316 -20.67 -10.22 -31.16
N VAL A 317 -20.38 -9.93 -32.40
CA VAL A 317 -21.08 -10.57 -33.55
C VAL A 317 -20.80 -12.07 -33.55
N THR A 318 -19.58 -12.45 -33.25
CA THR A 318 -19.10 -13.84 -33.07
C THR A 318 -18.23 -13.91 -31.79
N GLY A 319 -18.42 -14.96 -30.99
CA GLY A 319 -17.60 -15.16 -29.77
C GLY A 319 -18.41 -15.16 -28.49
N PRO A 320 -18.06 -14.35 -27.48
CA PRO A 320 -18.67 -14.39 -26.14
C PRO A 320 -20.18 -14.09 -26.19
N VAL A 321 -20.97 -14.89 -25.50
CA VAL A 321 -22.43 -14.69 -25.37
C VAL A 321 -22.77 -13.52 -24.45
N MET A 322 -21.84 -13.18 -23.51
CA MET A 322 -22.01 -12.09 -22.54
C MET A 322 -21.92 -10.72 -23.23
N PRO A 323 -22.67 -9.71 -22.75
CA PRO A 323 -22.52 -8.35 -23.23
C PRO A 323 -21.12 -7.78 -22.96
N LEU A 324 -20.57 -7.06 -23.94
CA LEU A 324 -19.34 -6.28 -23.85
C LEU A 324 -19.55 -4.98 -23.06
N ALA A 325 -20.73 -4.38 -23.24
CA ALA A 325 -21.23 -3.22 -22.51
C ALA A 325 -22.74 -3.33 -22.35
N ALA A 326 -23.30 -2.86 -21.26
CA ALA A 326 -24.74 -2.85 -21.01
C ALA A 326 -25.15 -1.64 -20.18
N LEU A 327 -26.26 -0.99 -20.61
CA LEU A 327 -26.86 0.15 -19.93
C LEU A 327 -28.34 -0.13 -19.66
N ARG A 328 -28.83 0.24 -18.48
CA ARG A 328 -30.27 0.16 -18.14
C ARG A 328 -30.86 1.56 -18.15
N VAL A 329 -31.94 1.73 -18.90
CA VAL A 329 -32.74 2.96 -19.00
C VAL A 329 -34.21 2.66 -18.74
N LEU A 330 -35.07 3.67 -18.59
CA LEU A 330 -36.51 3.47 -18.42
C LEU A 330 -37.22 3.54 -19.78
N ALA A 331 -38.17 2.64 -20.03
CA ALA A 331 -38.93 2.58 -21.28
C ALA A 331 -39.73 3.86 -21.56
N LYS A 332 -40.16 4.58 -20.53
CA LYS A 332 -40.88 5.87 -20.63
C LYS A 332 -40.03 6.99 -21.26
N ASP A 333 -38.70 6.88 -21.16
CA ASP A 333 -37.78 7.90 -21.66
C ASP A 333 -37.45 7.74 -23.14
N LEU A 334 -38.01 6.69 -23.82
CA LEU A 334 -37.84 6.49 -25.24
C LEU A 334 -38.68 7.47 -26.09
N PRO A 335 -38.17 8.01 -27.20
CA PRO A 335 -36.85 7.74 -27.77
C PRO A 335 -35.72 8.47 -27.03
N MET A 336 -34.56 7.81 -26.87
CA MET A 336 -33.40 8.42 -26.25
C MET A 336 -32.07 7.97 -26.87
N GLU A 337 -31.10 8.84 -26.84
CA GLU A 337 -29.74 8.51 -27.23
C GLU A 337 -28.97 7.92 -26.03
N VAL A 338 -28.27 6.82 -26.28
CA VAL A 338 -27.38 6.17 -25.31
C VAL A 338 -26.01 5.95 -25.93
N VAL A 339 -24.96 6.04 -25.10
CA VAL A 339 -23.58 5.77 -25.51
C VAL A 339 -23.09 4.53 -24.77
N LEU A 340 -22.74 3.49 -25.54
CA LEU A 340 -22.11 2.28 -25.00
C LEU A 340 -20.61 2.37 -25.19
N ASN A 341 -19.84 2.15 -24.12
CA ASN A 341 -18.39 2.16 -24.11
C ASN A 341 -17.83 1.18 -23.06
N ASP A 342 -16.51 1.13 -22.90
CA ASP A 342 -15.84 0.21 -21.98
C ASP A 342 -16.18 0.42 -20.50
N SER A 343 -16.66 1.61 -20.10
CA SER A 343 -17.01 1.89 -18.69
C SER A 343 -18.23 1.10 -18.21
N GLN A 344 -19.04 0.59 -19.14
CA GLN A 344 -20.21 -0.26 -18.88
C GLN A 344 -19.91 -1.76 -19.05
N GLY A 345 -18.62 -2.12 -19.15
CA GLY A 345 -18.18 -3.51 -19.24
C GLY A 345 -18.53 -4.31 -17.98
N MET A 346 -19.09 -5.51 -18.15
CA MET A 346 -19.54 -6.36 -17.04
C MET A 346 -18.49 -7.38 -16.60
N VAL A 347 -17.49 -7.67 -17.44
CA VAL A 347 -16.50 -8.73 -17.20
C VAL A 347 -15.09 -8.17 -17.42
N PRO A 348 -14.19 -8.27 -16.43
CA PRO A 348 -12.81 -7.87 -16.60
C PRO A 348 -12.16 -8.55 -17.81
N GLY A 349 -11.53 -7.75 -18.64
CA GLY A 349 -10.85 -8.25 -19.84
C GLY A 349 -11.74 -8.45 -21.08
N LEU A 350 -13.05 -8.30 -20.96
CA LEU A 350 -14.00 -8.34 -22.07
C LEU A 350 -14.54 -6.92 -22.32
N ALA A 351 -13.86 -6.15 -23.17
CA ALA A 351 -14.13 -4.74 -23.42
C ALA A 351 -14.62 -4.51 -24.85
N LEU A 352 -15.48 -3.51 -25.05
CA LEU A 352 -16.00 -3.11 -26.37
C LEU A 352 -14.85 -2.74 -27.33
N SER A 353 -13.80 -2.10 -26.79
CA SER A 353 -12.62 -1.65 -27.53
C SER A 353 -11.80 -2.77 -28.20
N LYS A 354 -12.04 -4.03 -27.84
CA LYS A 354 -11.37 -5.20 -28.43
C LYS A 354 -12.03 -5.71 -29.70
N PHE A 355 -13.17 -5.13 -30.10
CA PHE A 355 -13.95 -5.56 -31.24
C PHE A 355 -14.06 -4.41 -32.24
N GLU A 356 -13.97 -4.74 -33.54
CA GLU A 356 -14.18 -3.76 -34.61
C GLU A 356 -15.68 -3.59 -34.89
N GLU A 357 -16.45 -4.69 -34.80
CA GLU A 357 -17.89 -4.72 -35.03
C GLU A 357 -18.60 -5.44 -33.88
N VAL A 358 -19.79 -4.95 -33.56
CA VAL A 358 -20.66 -5.50 -32.53
C VAL A 358 -22.11 -5.62 -33.01
N GLN A 359 -22.88 -6.37 -32.24
CA GLN A 359 -24.33 -6.40 -32.34
C GLN A 359 -24.92 -5.58 -31.19
N ILE A 360 -25.81 -4.65 -31.50
CA ILE A 360 -26.55 -3.88 -30.50
C ILE A 360 -27.95 -4.49 -30.34
N ILE A 361 -28.34 -4.69 -29.09
CA ILE A 361 -29.65 -5.21 -28.70
C ILE A 361 -30.27 -4.22 -27.72
N ALA A 362 -31.46 -3.71 -28.00
CA ALA A 362 -32.28 -3.01 -27.03
C ALA A 362 -33.46 -3.90 -26.64
N ARG A 363 -33.69 -4.12 -25.35
CA ARG A 363 -34.76 -5.01 -24.89
C ARG A 363 -35.53 -4.38 -23.74
N VAL A 364 -36.86 -4.29 -23.89
CA VAL A 364 -37.79 -4.00 -22.78
C VAL A 364 -37.99 -5.29 -21.99
N ALA A 365 -37.50 -5.35 -20.81
CA ALA A 365 -37.61 -6.51 -19.92
C ALA A 365 -38.88 -6.37 -19.05
N LYS A 366 -39.94 -7.03 -19.40
CA LYS A 366 -41.22 -7.02 -18.65
C LYS A 366 -41.08 -7.64 -17.24
N GLY A 367 -40.12 -8.55 -17.06
CA GLY A 367 -39.79 -9.15 -15.77
C GLY A 367 -38.68 -8.41 -14.99
N GLY A 368 -38.16 -7.28 -15.54
CA GLY A 368 -37.08 -6.50 -14.91
C GLY A 368 -35.69 -7.15 -14.95
N GLN A 369 -35.55 -8.31 -15.61
CA GLN A 369 -34.28 -9.06 -15.70
C GLN A 369 -33.60 -8.81 -17.06
N PRO A 370 -32.24 -8.73 -17.11
CA PRO A 370 -31.53 -8.49 -18.37
C PRO A 370 -31.51 -9.70 -19.32
N MET A 371 -31.88 -10.88 -18.83
CA MET A 371 -32.01 -12.11 -19.67
C MET A 371 -33.30 -12.07 -20.50
N ALA A 372 -33.24 -12.65 -21.72
CA ALA A 372 -34.40 -12.72 -22.59
C ALA A 372 -35.45 -13.65 -22.01
N ASN A 373 -36.67 -13.14 -21.90
CA ASN A 373 -37.85 -13.94 -21.57
C ASN A 373 -38.88 -13.84 -22.69
N SER A 374 -39.66 -14.91 -22.88
CA SER A 374 -40.79 -14.89 -23.80
C SER A 374 -41.76 -13.74 -23.47
N GLY A 375 -42.13 -12.97 -24.46
CA GLY A 375 -42.97 -11.80 -24.31
C GLY A 375 -42.26 -10.47 -24.06
N ASP A 376 -40.94 -10.44 -23.86
CA ASP A 376 -40.14 -9.20 -23.85
C ASP A 376 -40.18 -8.55 -25.25
N PHE A 377 -39.97 -7.23 -25.29
CA PHE A 377 -39.85 -6.53 -26.59
C PHE A 377 -38.36 -6.28 -26.88
N GLN A 378 -37.95 -6.50 -28.13
CA GLN A 378 -36.55 -6.28 -28.52
C GLN A 378 -36.41 -5.66 -29.89
N GLY A 379 -35.30 -4.97 -30.10
CA GLY A 379 -34.74 -4.58 -31.37
C GLY A 379 -33.30 -5.04 -31.46
N VAL A 380 -32.84 -5.41 -32.66
CA VAL A 380 -31.50 -5.91 -32.91
C VAL A 380 -30.92 -5.30 -34.16
N ILE A 381 -29.73 -4.78 -34.12
CA ILE A 381 -28.97 -4.31 -35.27
C ILE A 381 -27.57 -4.89 -35.30
N LYS A 382 -27.10 -5.37 -36.44
CA LYS A 382 -25.78 -5.95 -36.69
C LYS A 382 -25.40 -5.98 -38.17
N PRO A 383 -24.13 -5.83 -38.55
CA PRO A 383 -23.03 -5.37 -37.66
C PRO A 383 -23.11 -3.87 -37.42
N VAL A 384 -22.55 -3.42 -36.32
CA VAL A 384 -22.35 -2.01 -35.97
C VAL A 384 -20.87 -1.80 -35.74
N GLU A 385 -20.25 -0.83 -36.40
CA GLU A 385 -18.85 -0.50 -36.25
C GLU A 385 -18.61 0.20 -34.90
N VAL A 386 -17.65 -0.30 -34.14
CA VAL A 386 -17.14 0.35 -32.93
C VAL A 386 -16.21 1.48 -33.35
N LYS A 387 -16.28 2.66 -32.71
CA LYS A 387 -15.52 3.88 -33.06
C LYS A 387 -16.06 4.65 -34.28
N SER A 388 -17.31 4.42 -34.68
CA SER A 388 -18.02 5.33 -35.61
C SER A 388 -18.53 6.55 -34.85
N ASP A 389 -18.46 7.71 -35.50
CA ASP A 389 -19.11 8.94 -35.00
C ASP A 389 -20.60 8.97 -35.28
N ASP A 390 -21.10 8.04 -36.12
CA ASP A 390 -22.48 7.96 -36.53
C ASP A 390 -23.40 7.47 -35.40
N ILE A 391 -24.60 8.04 -35.32
CA ILE A 391 -25.64 7.56 -34.42
C ILE A 391 -26.39 6.42 -35.10
N VAL A 392 -26.37 5.26 -34.47
CA VAL A 392 -27.08 4.07 -34.96
C VAL A 392 -28.53 4.11 -34.49
N GLU A 393 -29.46 4.13 -35.39
CA GLU A 393 -30.90 4.08 -35.06
C GLU A 393 -31.32 2.64 -34.82
N LEU A 394 -31.82 2.35 -33.61
CA LEU A 394 -32.33 1.04 -33.25
C LEU A 394 -33.77 1.12 -32.77
N VAL A 395 -34.67 0.44 -33.52
CA VAL A 395 -36.09 0.38 -33.21
C VAL A 395 -36.42 -0.93 -32.51
N ILE A 396 -37.12 -0.87 -31.37
CA ILE A 396 -37.69 -2.03 -30.69
C ILE A 396 -39.01 -2.35 -31.39
N ASP A 397 -39.02 -3.40 -32.19
CA ASP A 397 -40.12 -3.76 -33.11
C ASP A 397 -40.55 -5.23 -33.02
N GLN A 398 -39.88 -6.05 -32.22
CA GLN A 398 -40.11 -7.49 -32.13
C GLN A 398 -40.50 -7.93 -30.73
N ILE A 399 -41.28 -9.00 -30.64
CA ILE A 399 -41.57 -9.70 -29.37
C ILE A 399 -40.70 -10.95 -29.32
N VAL A 400 -40.01 -11.14 -28.20
CA VAL A 400 -39.20 -12.35 -27.95
C VAL A 400 -40.15 -13.55 -27.86
N PRO A 401 -39.94 -14.62 -28.67
CA PRO A 401 -40.80 -15.78 -28.69
C PRO A 401 -40.83 -16.59 -27.41
#